data_15aeea97776a3211fe9947d4cd35758a
#
_entry.id   15aeea97776a3211fe9947d4cd35758a
#
_cell.length_a   1.000
_cell.length_b   1.000
_cell.length_c   1.000
_cell.angle_alpha   90.00
_cell.angle_beta   90.00
_cell.angle_gamma   90.00
#
_symmetry.space_group_name_H-M   'P 1'
#
loop_
_entity.id
_entity.type
_entity.pdbx_description
1 polymer ?
#
loop_
_entity_poly.entity_id
_entity_poly.type
_entity_poly.pdbx_seq_one_letter_code
_entity_poly.pdbx_strand_id
1 'polypeptide(L)'
;MRARKGGGDAVTVTARHYAATLSRHGATPSGVDWESRAAQDLRFVQLLKLCNFSRAFSLNDVGCGYGALIAHLDQFHPGCRVTYSGTDLCAPMIAEARAIWAGRPATTFVNRKGCAAMADYTLASGIFNVMADCAAETWHTHIADCLSDMGAHSRLGFAVNFIAHHAPDVPGLYRAPDGMWQAHCAAIKEATVETVTGYGLREFTLLVRFSA
;
A
#
# COMPACT_ATOMS: atom_id res chain seq x y z
N MET A 1 -34.21 -3.39 -21.30
CA MET A 1 -33.01 -2.54 -21.33
C MET A 1 -32.65 -2.20 -19.88
N ARG A 2 -31.78 -2.98 -19.22
CA ARG A 2 -31.34 -2.69 -17.84
C ARG A 2 -30.23 -1.65 -17.91
N ALA A 3 -30.46 -0.50 -17.27
CA ALA A 3 -29.47 0.54 -17.12
C ALA A 3 -28.19 -0.05 -16.49
N ARG A 4 -27.05 0.09 -17.16
CA ARG A 4 -25.74 -0.15 -16.57
C ARG A 4 -25.63 0.82 -15.37
N LYS A 5 -25.61 0.27 -14.15
CA LYS A 5 -25.14 1.02 -12.98
C LYS A 5 -23.70 1.42 -13.30
N GLY A 6 -23.45 2.70 -13.44
CA GLY A 6 -22.13 3.23 -13.69
C GLY A 6 -21.19 2.78 -12.59
N GLY A 7 -20.17 2.00 -12.94
CA GLY A 7 -19.08 1.68 -12.06
C GLY A 7 -18.42 2.98 -11.63
N GLY A 8 -18.32 3.21 -10.32
CA GLY A 8 -17.64 4.37 -9.78
C GLY A 8 -16.16 4.35 -10.20
N ASP A 9 -15.52 5.51 -10.27
CA ASP A 9 -14.08 5.64 -10.38
C ASP A 9 -13.41 4.89 -9.20
N ALA A 10 -12.35 4.11 -9.50
CA ALA A 10 -11.65 3.28 -8.52
C ALA A 10 -11.27 4.06 -7.25
N VAL A 11 -10.79 5.29 -7.41
CA VAL A 11 -10.41 6.19 -6.30
C VAL A 11 -11.59 6.49 -5.39
N THR A 12 -12.72 6.85 -5.97
CA THR A 12 -13.96 7.20 -5.23
C THR A 12 -14.51 6.00 -4.48
N VAL A 13 -14.51 4.82 -5.11
CA VAL A 13 -14.98 3.57 -4.50
C VAL A 13 -14.14 3.21 -3.29
N THR A 14 -12.81 3.18 -3.45
CA THR A 14 -11.85 2.86 -2.39
C THR A 14 -11.94 3.85 -1.22
N ALA A 15 -11.92 5.16 -1.50
CA ALA A 15 -11.99 6.18 -0.45
C ALA A 15 -13.29 6.09 0.38
N ARG A 16 -14.43 5.83 -0.28
CA ARG A 16 -15.73 5.66 0.42
C ARG A 16 -15.74 4.41 1.29
N HIS A 17 -15.20 3.30 0.78
CA HIS A 17 -15.12 2.04 1.53
C HIS A 17 -14.34 2.24 2.83
N TYR A 18 -13.11 2.77 2.76
CA TYR A 18 -12.27 2.98 3.94
C TYR A 18 -12.77 4.08 4.89
N ALA A 19 -13.48 5.09 4.41
CA ALA A 19 -14.14 6.03 5.30
C ALA A 19 -15.25 5.35 6.15
N ALA A 20 -15.98 4.41 5.55
CA ALA A 20 -17.01 3.65 6.26
C ALA A 20 -16.43 2.65 7.27
N THR A 21 -15.32 1.97 6.95
CA THR A 21 -14.63 1.06 7.88
C THR A 21 -14.00 1.79 9.04
N LEU A 22 -13.33 2.92 8.80
CA LEU A 22 -12.80 3.79 9.85
C LEU A 22 -13.90 4.26 10.80
N SER A 23 -15.04 4.72 10.27
CA SER A 23 -16.18 5.17 11.09
C SER A 23 -16.74 4.07 12.00
N ARG A 24 -16.66 2.80 11.55
CA ARG A 24 -17.18 1.64 12.29
C ARG A 24 -16.20 1.10 13.33
N HIS A 25 -14.92 1.07 13.01
CA HIS A 25 -13.90 0.32 13.75
C HIS A 25 -12.78 1.21 14.32
N GLY A 26 -12.77 2.52 14.01
CA GLY A 26 -11.72 3.45 14.42
C GLY A 26 -10.36 3.13 13.79
N ALA A 27 -9.30 3.74 14.32
CA ALA A 27 -7.91 3.52 13.91
C ALA A 27 -7.36 2.18 14.46
N THR A 28 -7.87 1.09 13.92
CA THR A 28 -7.52 -0.29 14.29
C THR A 28 -7.26 -1.11 13.02
N PRO A 29 -6.67 -2.31 13.12
CA PRO A 29 -6.54 -3.21 11.97
C PRO A 29 -7.87 -3.42 11.23
N SER A 30 -8.98 -3.62 11.94
CA SER A 30 -10.31 -3.77 11.34
C SER A 30 -10.79 -2.49 10.64
N GLY A 31 -10.32 -1.31 11.04
CA GLY A 31 -10.62 -0.03 10.39
C GLY A 31 -9.98 0.12 9.00
N VAL A 32 -9.01 -0.73 8.68
CA VAL A 32 -8.34 -0.86 7.38
C VAL A 32 -8.45 -2.28 6.81
N ASP A 33 -9.52 -3.00 7.18
CA ASP A 33 -9.88 -4.34 6.69
C ASP A 33 -8.83 -5.46 6.95
N TRP A 34 -8.03 -5.32 7.99
CA TRP A 34 -7.15 -6.42 8.41
C TRP A 34 -7.79 -7.27 9.49
N GLU A 35 -7.68 -8.59 9.36
CA GLU A 35 -8.21 -9.56 10.31
C GLU A 35 -7.60 -9.40 11.71
N SER A 36 -6.31 -9.01 11.77
CA SER A 36 -5.59 -8.85 13.03
C SER A 36 -4.36 -7.94 12.88
N ARG A 37 -3.85 -7.46 14.01
CA ARG A 37 -2.57 -6.76 14.08
C ARG A 37 -1.41 -7.64 13.58
N ALA A 38 -1.40 -8.92 13.95
CA ALA A 38 -0.37 -9.86 13.51
C ALA A 38 -0.33 -10.02 11.99
N ALA A 39 -1.51 -10.10 11.34
CA ALA A 39 -1.60 -10.18 9.88
C ALA A 39 -1.14 -8.88 9.20
N GLN A 40 -1.40 -7.72 9.81
CA GLN A 40 -0.91 -6.42 9.33
C GLN A 40 0.61 -6.31 9.48
N ASP A 41 1.16 -6.65 10.67
CA ASP A 41 2.60 -6.61 10.93
C ASP A 41 3.37 -7.58 10.02
N LEU A 42 2.82 -8.75 9.73
CA LEU A 42 3.43 -9.71 8.82
C LEU A 42 3.64 -9.15 7.40
N ARG A 43 2.69 -8.35 6.89
CA ARG A 43 2.82 -7.64 5.61
C ARG A 43 3.92 -6.59 5.68
N PHE A 44 3.97 -5.80 6.75
CA PHE A 44 5.03 -4.81 6.94
C PHE A 44 6.41 -5.45 6.96
N VAL A 45 6.57 -6.60 7.66
CA VAL A 45 7.83 -7.36 7.65
C VAL A 45 8.26 -7.72 6.23
N GLN A 46 7.33 -8.17 5.37
CA GLN A 46 7.70 -8.53 3.99
C GLN A 46 8.07 -7.30 3.14
N LEU A 47 7.29 -6.23 3.22
CA LEU A 47 7.53 -4.99 2.48
C LEU A 47 8.86 -4.34 2.89
N LEU A 48 9.15 -4.30 4.19
CA LEU A 48 10.36 -3.69 4.76
C LEU A 48 11.66 -4.44 4.45
N LYS A 49 11.61 -5.68 3.92
CA LYS A 49 12.79 -6.37 3.35
C LYS A 49 13.46 -5.60 2.21
N LEU A 50 12.75 -4.65 1.61
CA LEU A 50 13.30 -3.74 0.62
C LEU A 50 14.31 -2.76 1.24
N CYS A 51 14.06 -2.30 2.48
CA CYS A 51 14.75 -1.18 3.10
C CYS A 51 16.09 -1.56 3.75
N ASN A 52 17.08 -0.68 3.63
CA ASN A 52 18.35 -0.83 4.32
C ASN A 52 18.36 -0.02 5.63
N PHE A 53 18.16 -0.69 6.75
CA PHE A 53 18.11 -0.06 8.09
C PHE A 53 19.48 0.34 8.68
N SER A 54 20.60 0.01 8.00
CA SER A 54 21.93 0.41 8.49
C SER A 54 22.22 1.91 8.33
N ARG A 55 21.38 2.63 7.58
CA ARG A 55 21.49 4.07 7.33
C ARG A 55 20.13 4.78 7.41
N ALA A 56 20.16 6.11 7.55
CA ALA A 56 18.94 6.90 7.42
C ALA A 56 18.39 6.84 6.00
N PHE A 57 17.07 6.81 5.84
CA PHE A 57 16.40 6.82 4.54
C PHE A 57 15.07 7.56 4.60
N SER A 58 14.57 7.97 3.44
CA SER A 58 13.25 8.51 3.24
C SER A 58 12.28 7.45 2.71
N LEU A 59 11.04 7.47 3.21
CA LEU A 59 10.01 6.48 2.93
C LEU A 59 8.69 7.14 2.57
N ASN A 60 8.14 6.81 1.40
CA ASN A 60 6.73 7.02 1.08
C ASN A 60 5.93 5.79 1.50
N ASP A 61 4.81 6.00 2.18
CA ASP A 61 3.80 4.98 2.50
C ASP A 61 2.50 5.36 1.77
N VAL A 62 2.24 4.69 0.64
CA VAL A 62 1.07 4.95 -0.20
C VAL A 62 -0.10 4.11 0.28
N GLY A 63 -1.23 4.76 0.59
CA GLY A 63 -2.35 4.12 1.28
C GLY A 63 -2.04 3.88 2.76
N CYS A 64 -1.44 4.88 3.41
CA CYS A 64 -0.93 4.76 4.78
C CYS A 64 -2.00 4.54 5.86
N GLY A 65 -3.28 4.75 5.52
CA GLY A 65 -4.37 4.73 6.49
C GLY A 65 -4.11 5.68 7.66
N TYR A 66 -4.27 5.18 8.87
CA TYR A 66 -3.96 5.91 10.11
C TYR A 66 -2.48 5.89 10.53
N GLY A 67 -1.58 5.43 9.64
CA GLY A 67 -0.14 5.40 9.90
C GLY A 67 0.34 4.19 10.70
N ALA A 68 -0.29 3.03 10.56
CA ALA A 68 0.06 1.81 11.29
C ALA A 68 1.51 1.35 11.06
N LEU A 69 2.09 1.60 9.88
CA LEU A 69 3.48 1.28 9.58
C LEU A 69 4.46 2.01 10.50
N ILE A 70 4.14 3.21 10.97
CA ILE A 70 4.98 3.96 11.92
C ILE A 70 5.07 3.21 13.25
N ALA A 71 3.93 2.72 13.79
CA ALA A 71 3.92 1.93 15.02
C ALA A 71 4.76 0.66 14.90
N HIS A 72 4.71 0.01 13.72
CA HIS A 72 5.54 -1.14 13.41
C HIS A 72 7.05 -0.79 13.40
N LEU A 73 7.42 0.30 12.73
CA LEU A 73 8.81 0.77 12.70
C LEU A 73 9.33 1.10 14.10
N ASP A 74 8.55 1.82 14.90
CA ASP A 74 8.95 2.20 16.27
C ASP A 74 9.10 0.98 17.19
N GLN A 75 8.27 -0.06 16.99
CA GLN A 75 8.31 -1.29 17.79
C GLN A 75 9.43 -2.25 17.38
N PHE A 76 9.61 -2.51 16.08
CA PHE A 76 10.48 -3.58 15.57
C PHE A 76 11.81 -3.08 14.99
N HIS A 77 11.93 -1.78 14.74
CA HIS A 77 13.16 -1.15 14.27
C HIS A 77 13.51 0.07 15.14
N PRO A 78 13.64 -0.10 16.48
CA PRO A 78 13.90 1.01 17.38
C PRO A 78 15.22 1.70 17.01
N GLY A 79 15.20 3.02 16.95
CA GLY A 79 16.36 3.82 16.57
C GLY A 79 16.60 3.96 15.07
N CYS A 80 15.76 3.37 14.19
CA CYS A 80 15.84 3.64 12.76
C CYS A 80 15.53 5.12 12.48
N ARG A 81 16.30 5.73 11.58
CA ARG A 81 16.14 7.13 11.17
C ARG A 81 15.40 7.19 9.84
N VAL A 82 14.07 7.34 9.91
CA VAL A 82 13.20 7.38 8.75
C VAL A 82 12.52 8.74 8.62
N THR A 83 12.72 9.40 7.47
CA THR A 83 11.87 10.54 7.06
C THR A 83 10.63 9.94 6.38
N TYR A 84 9.50 10.00 7.07
CA TYR A 84 8.27 9.34 6.64
C TYR A 84 7.28 10.29 5.99
N SER A 85 6.70 9.88 4.88
CA SER A 85 5.63 10.58 4.18
C SER A 85 4.49 9.61 3.84
N GLY A 86 3.38 9.71 4.58
CA GLY A 86 2.17 8.92 4.35
C GLY A 86 1.19 9.65 3.43
N THR A 87 0.63 8.93 2.46
CA THR A 87 -0.44 9.42 1.60
C THR A 87 -1.63 8.47 1.63
N ASP A 88 -2.84 9.01 1.58
CA ASP A 88 -4.07 8.23 1.49
C ASP A 88 -5.15 8.99 0.73
N LEU A 89 -6.03 8.27 0.03
CA LEU A 89 -7.19 8.81 -0.67
C LEU A 89 -8.31 9.21 0.28
N CYS A 90 -8.37 8.59 1.45
CA CYS A 90 -9.40 8.78 2.46
C CYS A 90 -9.02 9.95 3.38
N ALA A 91 -9.62 11.12 3.20
CA ALA A 91 -9.33 12.30 4.02
C ALA A 91 -9.53 12.06 5.54
N PRO A 92 -10.57 11.32 6.00
CA PRO A 92 -10.70 10.92 7.40
C PRO A 92 -9.51 10.12 7.94
N MET A 93 -8.92 9.19 7.14
CA MET A 93 -7.71 8.44 7.53
C MET A 93 -6.53 9.39 7.78
N ILE A 94 -6.32 10.36 6.89
CA ILE A 94 -5.25 11.35 7.02
C ILE A 94 -5.47 12.25 8.24
N ALA A 95 -6.72 12.62 8.54
CA ALA A 95 -7.02 13.39 9.75
C ALA A 95 -6.67 12.60 11.02
N GLU A 96 -7.03 11.33 11.06
CA GLU A 96 -6.71 10.42 12.16
C GLU A 96 -5.20 10.20 12.30
N ALA A 97 -4.50 9.93 11.17
CA ALA A 97 -3.04 9.78 11.17
C ALA A 97 -2.33 11.02 11.72
N ARG A 98 -2.76 12.21 11.32
CA ARG A 98 -2.21 13.47 11.84
C ARG A 98 -2.45 13.66 13.34
N ALA A 99 -3.60 13.23 13.85
CA ALA A 99 -3.93 13.30 15.27
C ALA A 99 -3.06 12.31 16.09
N ILE A 100 -2.98 11.06 15.65
CA ILE A 100 -2.21 10.00 16.34
C ILE A 100 -0.70 10.33 16.38
N TRP A 101 -0.17 10.81 15.25
CA TRP A 101 1.27 11.04 15.09
C TRP A 101 1.67 12.51 15.23
N ALA A 102 0.83 13.32 15.87
CA ALA A 102 1.11 14.72 16.16
C ALA A 102 2.44 14.85 16.94
N GLY A 103 3.37 15.67 16.43
CA GLY A 103 4.67 15.89 17.07
C GLY A 103 5.74 14.82 16.77
N ARG A 104 5.45 13.73 16.07
CA ARG A 104 6.50 12.81 15.65
C ARG A 104 7.41 13.48 14.60
N PRO A 105 8.73 13.58 14.87
CA PRO A 105 9.64 14.30 13.98
C PRO A 105 9.74 13.62 12.60
N ALA A 106 10.09 14.39 11.59
CA ALA A 106 10.31 13.92 10.21
C ALA A 106 9.16 13.09 9.64
N THR A 107 7.91 13.41 10.02
CA THR A 107 6.70 12.68 9.63
C THR A 107 5.68 13.64 9.03
N THR A 108 5.16 13.29 7.85
CA THR A 108 4.13 14.08 7.14
C THR A 108 3.01 13.19 6.63
N PHE A 109 1.79 13.73 6.56
CA PHE A 109 0.62 13.06 6.00
C PHE A 109 -0.11 13.96 5.03
N VAL A 110 -0.43 13.45 3.83
CA VAL A 110 -1.07 14.22 2.76
C VAL A 110 -2.25 13.43 2.18
N ASN A 111 -3.44 14.07 2.11
CA ASN A 111 -4.58 13.47 1.42
C ASN A 111 -4.38 13.65 -0.09
N ARG A 112 -3.95 12.58 -0.76
CA ARG A 112 -3.75 12.54 -2.21
C ARG A 112 -3.61 11.11 -2.75
N LYS A 113 -3.77 10.97 -4.06
CA LYS A 113 -3.40 9.75 -4.79
C LYS A 113 -1.87 9.75 -5.01
N GLY A 114 -1.24 8.56 -4.84
CA GLY A 114 0.18 8.35 -5.14
C GLY A 114 1.14 8.99 -4.14
N CYS A 115 2.40 9.06 -4.50
CA CYS A 115 3.50 9.55 -3.66
C CYS A 115 3.46 11.07 -3.47
N ALA A 116 3.85 11.54 -2.28
CA ALA A 116 3.91 12.99 -2.00
C ALA A 116 5.16 13.65 -2.56
N ALA A 117 6.30 12.96 -2.53
CA ALA A 117 7.60 13.46 -2.96
C ALA A 117 8.55 12.31 -3.34
N MET A 118 9.71 12.65 -3.87
CA MET A 118 10.79 11.69 -4.10
C MET A 118 11.32 11.16 -2.76
N ALA A 119 11.39 9.82 -2.62
CA ALA A 119 11.94 9.14 -1.45
C ALA A 119 12.98 8.08 -1.86
N ASP A 120 13.70 7.51 -0.89
CA ASP A 120 14.60 6.40 -1.17
C ASP A 120 13.79 5.13 -1.47
N TYR A 121 12.73 4.89 -0.69
CA TYR A 121 11.83 3.76 -0.87
C TYR A 121 10.36 4.21 -0.87
N THR A 122 9.51 3.43 -1.55
CA THR A 122 8.06 3.56 -1.46
C THR A 122 7.44 2.21 -1.11
N LEU A 123 6.54 2.19 -0.15
CA LEU A 123 5.78 0.99 0.23
C LEU A 123 4.29 1.22 0.00
N ALA A 124 3.58 0.14 -0.31
CA ALA A 124 2.12 0.13 -0.36
C ALA A 124 1.60 -1.20 0.18
N SER A 125 0.81 -1.16 1.25
CA SER A 125 0.28 -2.34 1.92
C SER A 125 -1.23 -2.46 1.70
N GLY A 126 -1.65 -3.47 0.91
CA GLY A 126 -3.04 -3.85 0.73
C GLY A 126 -3.93 -2.89 -0.05
N ILE A 127 -3.37 -1.87 -0.67
CA ILE A 127 -4.13 -0.82 -1.37
C ILE A 127 -4.90 -1.31 -2.60
N PHE A 128 -4.56 -2.49 -3.12
CA PHE A 128 -5.18 -3.08 -4.30
C PHE A 128 -6.14 -4.22 -3.99
N ASN A 129 -6.38 -4.53 -2.72
CA ASN A 129 -7.18 -5.69 -2.33
C ASN A 129 -8.68 -5.47 -2.57
N VAL A 130 -9.21 -4.28 -2.33
CA VAL A 130 -10.64 -3.98 -2.41
C VAL A 130 -10.96 -3.32 -3.74
N MET A 131 -11.43 -4.13 -4.71
CA MET A 131 -11.88 -3.67 -6.03
C MET A 131 -13.36 -3.26 -6.03
N ALA A 132 -14.16 -3.81 -5.12
CA ALA A 132 -15.61 -3.64 -5.03
C ALA A 132 -16.31 -3.87 -6.40
N ASP A 133 -17.14 -2.93 -6.85
CA ASP A 133 -17.88 -3.01 -8.12
C ASP A 133 -17.11 -2.38 -9.31
N CYS A 134 -15.81 -2.11 -9.17
CA CYS A 134 -15.00 -1.54 -10.25
C CYS A 134 -14.76 -2.59 -11.35
N ALA A 135 -14.82 -2.17 -12.63
CA ALA A 135 -14.50 -3.06 -13.73
C ALA A 135 -13.00 -3.45 -13.72
N ALA A 136 -12.69 -4.70 -14.09
CA ALA A 136 -11.33 -5.22 -14.02
C ALA A 136 -10.32 -4.38 -14.82
N GLU A 137 -10.68 -3.93 -16.03
CA GLU A 137 -9.80 -3.10 -16.85
C GLU A 137 -9.49 -1.75 -16.18
N THR A 138 -10.52 -1.13 -15.56
CA THR A 138 -10.35 0.14 -14.81
C THR A 138 -9.46 -0.07 -13.60
N TRP A 139 -9.63 -1.22 -12.90
CA TRP A 139 -8.80 -1.57 -11.75
C TRP A 139 -7.36 -1.85 -12.14
N HIS A 140 -7.12 -2.58 -13.24
CA HIS A 140 -5.77 -2.82 -13.77
C HIS A 140 -5.07 -1.52 -14.17
N THR A 141 -5.78 -0.61 -14.83
CA THR A 141 -5.25 0.72 -15.16
C THR A 141 -4.85 1.48 -13.90
N HIS A 142 -5.73 1.47 -12.88
CA HIS A 142 -5.44 2.10 -11.58
C HIS A 142 -4.19 1.53 -10.91
N ILE A 143 -4.03 0.19 -10.89
CA ILE A 143 -2.84 -0.48 -10.34
C ILE A 143 -1.59 -0.07 -11.14
N ALA A 144 -1.63 -0.15 -12.47
CA ALA A 144 -0.50 0.21 -13.33
C ALA A 144 -0.03 1.65 -13.12
N ASP A 145 -0.98 2.60 -13.03
CA ASP A 145 -0.68 4.01 -12.74
C ASP A 145 -0.01 4.17 -11.37
N CYS A 146 -0.53 3.48 -10.33
CA CYS A 146 0.04 3.55 -8.99
C CYS A 146 1.45 2.97 -8.95
N LEU A 147 1.70 1.81 -9.57
CA LEU A 147 3.03 1.19 -9.62
C LEU A 147 4.01 2.08 -10.38
N SER A 148 3.59 2.70 -11.48
CA SER A 148 4.40 3.65 -12.25
C SER A 148 4.74 4.89 -11.43
N ASP A 149 3.78 5.44 -10.68
CA ASP A 149 3.99 6.57 -9.77
C ASP A 149 4.97 6.21 -8.64
N MET A 150 4.81 5.03 -8.02
CA MET A 150 5.74 4.52 -7.00
C MET A 150 7.16 4.39 -7.56
N GLY A 151 7.30 3.85 -8.77
CA GLY A 151 8.59 3.74 -9.47
C GLY A 151 9.21 5.09 -9.80
N ALA A 152 8.41 6.06 -10.26
CA ALA A 152 8.86 7.41 -10.57
C ALA A 152 9.37 8.17 -9.35
N HIS A 153 8.76 7.92 -8.17
CA HIS A 153 9.06 8.62 -6.92
C HIS A 153 9.99 7.84 -5.97
N SER A 154 10.60 6.74 -6.42
CA SER A 154 11.57 5.96 -5.63
C SER A 154 12.97 6.04 -6.23
N ARG A 155 13.97 6.31 -5.40
CA ARG A 155 15.38 6.29 -5.82
C ARG A 155 15.96 4.88 -5.86
N LEU A 156 15.66 4.07 -4.84
CA LEU A 156 16.27 2.74 -4.65
C LEU A 156 15.29 1.60 -4.94
N GLY A 157 13.98 1.87 -4.88
CA GLY A 157 12.98 0.85 -5.17
C GLY A 157 11.66 1.05 -4.43
N PHE A 158 10.72 0.15 -4.72
CA PHE A 158 9.42 0.13 -4.04
C PHE A 158 8.96 -1.30 -3.74
N ALA A 159 8.04 -1.45 -2.78
CA ALA A 159 7.44 -2.74 -2.47
C ALA A 159 5.92 -2.64 -2.34
N VAL A 160 5.24 -3.71 -2.77
CA VAL A 160 3.77 -3.80 -2.77
C VAL A 160 3.34 -5.25 -2.59
N ASN A 161 2.22 -5.48 -1.91
CA ASN A 161 1.62 -6.81 -1.80
C ASN A 161 0.28 -6.91 -2.54
N PHE A 162 -0.06 -8.15 -2.92
CA PHE A 162 -1.29 -8.50 -3.60
C PHE A 162 -1.87 -9.79 -3.03
N ILE A 163 -3.20 -9.93 -3.05
CA ILE A 163 -3.85 -11.24 -2.87
C ILE A 163 -3.50 -12.11 -4.08
N ALA A 164 -3.00 -13.32 -3.80
CA ALA A 164 -2.58 -14.26 -4.84
C ALA A 164 -3.79 -14.82 -5.63
N HIS A 165 -3.56 -15.16 -6.90
CA HIS A 165 -4.60 -15.69 -7.77
C HIS A 165 -5.30 -16.93 -7.20
N HIS A 166 -4.56 -17.82 -6.55
CA HIS A 166 -5.06 -19.06 -5.94
C HIS A 166 -5.80 -18.85 -4.60
N ALA A 167 -5.87 -17.62 -4.08
CA ALA A 167 -6.67 -17.32 -2.88
C ALA A 167 -8.17 -17.56 -3.15
N PRO A 168 -9.00 -17.81 -2.11
CA PRO A 168 -10.44 -17.94 -2.29
C PRO A 168 -11.05 -16.75 -3.01
N ASP A 169 -12.04 -17.03 -3.85
CA ASP A 169 -12.78 -15.97 -4.52
C ASP A 169 -13.78 -15.34 -3.55
N VAL A 170 -13.50 -14.10 -3.18
CA VAL A 170 -14.35 -13.31 -2.30
C VAL A 170 -14.90 -12.13 -3.10
N PRO A 171 -16.23 -11.96 -3.20
CA PRO A 171 -16.81 -10.84 -3.94
C PRO A 171 -16.24 -9.49 -3.51
N GLY A 172 -15.85 -8.67 -4.48
CA GLY A 172 -15.28 -7.35 -4.24
C GLY A 172 -13.79 -7.31 -3.91
N LEU A 173 -13.13 -8.48 -3.72
CA LEU A 173 -11.67 -8.54 -3.59
C LEU A 173 -11.00 -8.82 -4.93
N TYR A 174 -9.88 -8.15 -5.17
CA TYR A 174 -9.03 -8.36 -6.32
C TYR A 174 -7.98 -9.42 -6.04
N ARG A 175 -7.90 -10.43 -6.91
CA ARG A 175 -6.84 -11.44 -6.92
C ARG A 175 -5.94 -11.18 -8.11
N ALA A 176 -4.67 -10.91 -7.86
CA ALA A 176 -3.72 -10.56 -8.91
C ALA A 176 -3.43 -11.76 -9.82
N PRO A 177 -3.55 -11.62 -11.16
CA PRO A 177 -3.13 -12.65 -12.10
C PRO A 177 -1.64 -12.99 -11.95
N ASP A 178 -1.30 -14.28 -12.09
CA ASP A 178 0.06 -14.76 -11.93
C ASP A 178 1.00 -14.09 -12.97
N GLY A 179 2.12 -13.59 -12.50
CA GLY A 179 3.17 -12.99 -13.33
C GLY A 179 2.86 -11.59 -13.89
N MET A 180 1.61 -11.13 -13.87
CA MET A 180 1.22 -9.87 -14.51
C MET A 180 1.94 -8.66 -13.91
N TRP A 181 1.87 -8.50 -12.60
CA TRP A 181 2.44 -7.33 -11.93
C TRP A 181 3.95 -7.45 -11.74
N GLN A 182 4.50 -8.67 -11.70
CA GLN A 182 5.93 -8.92 -11.77
C GLN A 182 6.51 -8.38 -13.09
N ALA A 183 5.89 -8.75 -14.22
CA ALA A 183 6.31 -8.29 -15.54
C ALA A 183 6.18 -6.76 -15.69
N HIS A 184 5.07 -6.18 -15.20
CA HIS A 184 4.87 -4.73 -15.21
C HIS A 184 5.96 -4.02 -14.39
N CYS A 185 6.25 -4.47 -13.17
CA CYS A 185 7.26 -3.88 -12.31
C CYS A 185 8.68 -4.01 -12.89
N ALA A 186 9.01 -5.13 -13.53
CA ALA A 186 10.32 -5.34 -14.15
C ALA A 186 10.58 -4.35 -15.30
N ALA A 187 9.54 -3.90 -16.00
CA ALA A 187 9.65 -2.88 -17.06
C ALA A 187 9.87 -1.45 -16.53
N ILE A 188 9.66 -1.21 -15.22
CA ILE A 188 9.89 0.11 -14.61
C ILE A 188 11.38 0.27 -14.32
N LYS A 189 12.07 1.15 -15.06
CA LYS A 189 13.50 1.44 -14.88
C LYS A 189 14.40 0.18 -14.92
N GLU A 190 14.01 -0.82 -15.71
CA GLU A 190 14.75 -2.11 -15.79
C GLU A 190 15.02 -2.73 -14.41
N ALA A 191 14.01 -2.71 -13.55
CA ALA A 191 14.15 -3.12 -12.15
C ALA A 191 14.37 -4.62 -11.99
N THR A 192 15.10 -4.99 -10.95
CA THR A 192 15.09 -6.35 -10.42
C THR A 192 13.86 -6.54 -9.53
N VAL A 193 13.05 -7.56 -9.82
CA VAL A 193 11.83 -7.89 -9.08
C VAL A 193 11.99 -9.22 -8.35
N GLU A 194 11.93 -9.19 -7.03
CA GLU A 194 11.87 -10.36 -6.17
C GLU A 194 10.42 -10.58 -5.73
N THR A 195 9.91 -11.81 -5.88
CA THR A 195 8.59 -12.20 -5.39
C THR A 195 8.72 -12.98 -4.10
N VAL A 196 8.20 -12.43 -3.00
CA VAL A 196 8.17 -13.09 -1.69
C VAL A 196 6.81 -13.74 -1.49
N THR A 197 6.80 -15.06 -1.22
CA THR A 197 5.61 -15.88 -0.98
C THR A 197 5.79 -16.71 0.30
N GLY A 198 4.76 -17.47 0.68
CA GLY A 198 4.89 -18.50 1.73
C GLY A 198 5.03 -17.97 3.16
N TYR A 199 4.62 -16.73 3.43
CA TYR A 199 4.70 -16.12 4.75
C TYR A 199 3.40 -16.22 5.58
N GLY A 200 2.61 -17.27 5.32
CA GLY A 200 1.41 -17.59 6.10
C GLY A 200 0.13 -16.87 5.67
N LEU A 201 0.22 -15.95 4.70
CA LEU A 201 -0.93 -15.32 4.06
C LEU A 201 -1.09 -15.81 2.63
N ARG A 202 -2.31 -15.75 2.10
CA ARG A 202 -2.60 -16.07 0.68
C ARG A 202 -2.31 -14.85 -0.21
N GLU A 203 -1.12 -14.32 -0.06
CA GLU A 203 -0.62 -13.12 -0.70
C GLU A 203 0.80 -13.35 -1.21
N PHE A 204 1.24 -12.45 -2.05
CA PHE A 204 2.65 -12.29 -2.39
C PHE A 204 3.06 -10.83 -2.29
N THR A 205 4.34 -10.60 -2.05
CA THR A 205 4.94 -9.26 -2.00
C THR A 205 5.97 -9.13 -3.11
N LEU A 206 5.92 -8.04 -3.85
CA LEU A 206 6.93 -7.68 -4.84
C LEU A 206 7.91 -6.69 -4.19
N LEU A 207 9.19 -7.03 -4.22
CA LEU A 207 10.28 -6.14 -3.87
C LEU A 207 10.97 -5.72 -5.17
N VAL A 208 10.79 -4.47 -5.55
CA VAL A 208 11.27 -3.90 -6.81
C VAL A 208 12.47 -3.02 -6.51
N ARG A 209 13.65 -3.39 -7.00
CA ARG A 209 14.91 -2.70 -6.75
C ARG A 209 15.41 -2.05 -8.02
N PHE A 210 15.85 -0.82 -7.93
CA PHE A 210 16.50 -0.11 -9.02
C PHE A 210 18.02 -0.26 -8.92
N SER A 211 18.67 -0.40 -10.08
CA SER A 211 20.13 -0.32 -10.16
C SER A 211 20.58 1.09 -9.77
N ALA A 212 21.64 1.17 -8.95
CA ALA A 212 22.22 2.43 -8.50
C ALA A 212 23.00 3.12 -9.63
#